data_82c1c4424ce66b1d7fcbbee9e322022b
#
_entry.id   82c1c4424ce66b1d7fcbbee9e322022b
#
_cell.length_a   1.000
_cell.length_b   1.000
_cell.length_c   1.000
_cell.angle_alpha   90.00
_cell.angle_beta   90.00
_cell.angle_gamma   90.00
#
_symmetry.space_group_name_H-M   'P 1'
#
loop_
_entity.id
_entity.type
_entity.pdbx_description
1 polymer ?
#
loop_
_entity_poly.entity_id
_entity_poly.type
_entity_poly.pdbx_seq_one_letter_code
_entity_poly.pdbx_strand_id
1 'polypeptide(L)'
;MVTRLEYVWIDNNYNLRSKIKVMYNEYIDSITNIPEWNYDGSSTNQSSGEDSEVIIKPQRMFSSKKDKFHILVLCDTYTPNGEILQTNNRYNATEIFNKKLEATPWFGMEQEYFIIDPMPNKPLGYDETKTQGQYYCSVGTENAFGRKIAEEHMMECINYGVTISGINAEVAPGQWEYQIGPCEGIEMGDNLWIARYLLQKVAETYNVIINIDPKPLSGDWNGSGCHTNYSTKQMREGTPEKNGLHYINNAIEKLSEKHKEHMKVYGSGNEKRMTGGHETASYDTFTSGTANRGASIRIGNANVKNKKGYFEDRRPSSNCDPYLVTSKIFET
;
A
#
# COMPACT_ATOMS: atom_id res chain seq x y z
N MET A 1 2.15 4.81 35.19
CA MET A 1 2.42 4.42 33.79
C MET A 1 1.14 4.63 33.00
N VAL A 2 1.23 5.23 31.81
CA VAL A 2 0.05 5.50 30.96
C VAL A 2 0.39 5.04 29.55
N THR A 3 -0.32 4.01 29.06
CA THR A 3 -0.17 3.49 27.69
C THR A 3 -1.28 4.05 26.79
N ARG A 4 -0.94 4.50 25.60
CA ARG A 4 -1.86 4.99 24.57
C ARG A 4 -1.93 3.96 23.45
N LEU A 5 -3.13 3.41 23.25
CA LEU A 5 -3.44 2.49 22.18
C LEU A 5 -4.21 3.28 21.10
N GLU A 6 -3.59 3.55 19.98
CA GLU A 6 -4.20 4.23 18.84
C GLU A 6 -4.71 3.19 17.85
N TYR A 7 -6.01 2.89 17.95
CA TYR A 7 -6.70 1.94 17.07
C TYR A 7 -6.89 2.56 15.69
N VAL A 8 -6.47 1.84 14.67
CA VAL A 8 -6.54 2.25 13.26
C VAL A 8 -7.35 1.22 12.49
N TRP A 9 -8.33 1.66 11.71
CA TRP A 9 -9.15 0.79 10.87
C TRP A 9 -9.52 1.48 9.55
N ILE A 10 -10.14 0.72 8.65
CA ILE A 10 -10.53 1.16 7.31
C ILE A 10 -12.06 1.21 7.26
N ASP A 11 -12.63 2.34 6.80
CA ASP A 11 -14.06 2.53 6.66
C ASP A 11 -14.61 1.97 5.32
N ASN A 12 -15.91 2.15 5.08
CA ASN A 12 -16.59 1.66 3.88
C ASN A 12 -16.09 2.31 2.57
N ASN A 13 -15.47 3.46 2.65
CA ASN A 13 -14.93 4.20 1.50
C ASN A 13 -13.41 4.06 1.37
N TYR A 14 -12.81 3.08 2.06
CA TYR A 14 -11.35 2.88 2.15
C TYR A 14 -10.59 4.04 2.79
N ASN A 15 -11.25 4.87 3.59
CA ASN A 15 -10.58 5.89 4.39
C ASN A 15 -10.07 5.29 5.69
N LEU A 16 -8.90 5.78 6.10
CA LEU A 16 -8.33 5.48 7.40
C LEU A 16 -9.08 6.22 8.51
N ARG A 17 -9.37 5.51 9.58
CA ARG A 17 -9.99 6.03 10.80
C ARG A 17 -9.14 5.67 12.00
N SER A 18 -9.15 6.52 13.03
CA SER A 18 -8.47 6.20 14.28
C SER A 18 -9.17 6.77 15.49
N LYS A 19 -8.92 6.15 16.65
CA LYS A 19 -9.27 6.66 17.98
C LYS A 19 -8.28 6.13 19.02
N ILE A 20 -8.04 6.90 20.07
CA ILE A 20 -7.05 6.57 21.09
C ILE A 20 -7.74 6.12 22.36
N LYS A 21 -7.32 4.96 22.91
CA LYS A 21 -7.65 4.48 24.24
C LYS A 21 -6.48 4.72 25.18
N VAL A 22 -6.75 5.30 26.33
CA VAL A 22 -5.75 5.54 27.39
C VAL A 22 -5.90 4.46 28.45
N MET A 23 -4.82 3.71 28.69
CA MET A 23 -4.74 2.63 29.68
C MET A 23 -3.86 3.07 30.84
N TYR A 24 -4.39 3.04 32.06
CA TYR A 24 -3.67 3.42 33.27
C TYR A 24 -3.09 2.19 33.96
N ASN A 25 -1.82 2.28 34.34
CA ASN A 25 -1.09 1.23 35.08
C ASN A 25 -0.97 -0.12 34.36
N GLU A 26 -1.14 -0.12 33.02
CA GLU A 26 -1.01 -1.31 32.19
C GLU A 26 0.18 -1.18 31.25
N TYR A 27 0.97 -2.24 31.15
CA TYR A 27 2.04 -2.42 30.16
C TYR A 27 1.58 -3.43 29.12
N ILE A 28 1.60 -3.02 27.87
CA ILE A 28 1.15 -3.84 26.73
C ILE A 28 2.37 -4.29 25.93
N ASP A 29 2.63 -5.58 25.91
CA ASP A 29 3.74 -6.22 25.20
C ASP A 29 3.28 -7.26 24.17
N SER A 30 1.98 -7.58 24.18
CA SER A 30 1.38 -8.56 23.25
C SER A 30 0.05 -8.04 22.72
N ILE A 31 -0.23 -8.40 21.46
CA ILE A 31 -1.52 -8.14 20.81
C ILE A 31 -2.69 -8.75 21.59
N THR A 32 -2.47 -9.88 22.27
CA THR A 32 -3.49 -10.57 23.06
C THR A 32 -3.93 -9.81 24.31
N ASN A 33 -3.14 -8.81 24.74
CA ASN A 33 -3.42 -7.95 25.89
C ASN A 33 -4.12 -6.65 25.47
N ILE A 34 -4.34 -6.43 24.17
CA ILE A 34 -5.05 -5.27 23.66
C ILE A 34 -6.56 -5.57 23.62
N PRO A 35 -7.41 -4.82 24.33
CA PRO A 35 -8.84 -5.07 24.34
C PRO A 35 -9.49 -4.75 22.98
N GLU A 36 -10.54 -5.48 22.62
CA GLU A 36 -11.44 -5.07 21.57
C GLU A 36 -12.10 -3.72 21.93
N TRP A 37 -12.51 -2.98 20.93
CA TRP A 37 -13.24 -1.74 21.12
C TRP A 37 -14.32 -1.60 20.06
N ASN A 38 -15.05 -0.47 20.06
CA ASN A 38 -16.15 -0.21 19.15
C ASN A 38 -16.16 1.25 18.69
N TYR A 39 -16.94 1.52 17.67
CA TYR A 39 -17.26 2.88 17.21
C TYR A 39 -18.66 2.91 16.56
N ASP A 40 -19.16 4.13 16.29
CA ASP A 40 -20.41 4.35 15.58
C ASP A 40 -20.19 4.15 14.05
N GLY A 41 -20.59 3.00 13.55
CA GLY A 41 -20.45 2.62 12.14
C GLY A 41 -21.40 3.40 11.22
N SER A 42 -22.45 4.03 11.74
CA SER A 42 -23.33 4.88 10.92
C SER A 42 -22.59 6.11 10.39
N SER A 43 -21.63 6.62 11.16
CA SER A 43 -20.78 7.74 10.76
C SER A 43 -19.70 7.38 9.73
N THR A 44 -19.53 6.08 9.42
CA THR A 44 -18.53 5.55 8.48
C THR A 44 -19.15 4.73 7.35
N ASN A 45 -20.47 4.78 7.20
CA ASN A 45 -21.25 3.99 6.22
C ASN A 45 -21.10 2.47 6.38
N GLN A 46 -20.82 1.96 7.59
CA GLN A 46 -20.58 0.55 7.87
C GLN A 46 -21.72 -0.12 8.66
N SER A 47 -22.70 0.67 9.14
CA SER A 47 -23.89 0.17 9.82
C SER A 47 -25.08 1.11 9.65
N SER A 48 -26.29 0.66 10.05
CA SER A 48 -27.47 1.51 10.13
C SER A 48 -27.43 2.39 11.38
N GLY A 49 -28.24 3.45 11.42
CA GLY A 49 -28.37 4.28 12.62
C GLY A 49 -29.15 3.62 13.79
N GLU A 50 -29.88 2.53 13.51
CA GLU A 50 -30.67 1.79 14.53
C GLU A 50 -29.83 0.75 15.28
N ASP A 51 -28.80 0.17 14.59
CA ASP A 51 -27.81 -0.73 15.17
C ASP A 51 -26.44 -0.27 14.67
N SER A 52 -25.91 0.79 15.28
CA SER A 52 -24.79 1.53 14.74
C SER A 52 -23.42 1.03 15.21
N GLU A 53 -23.37 0.10 16.17
CA GLU A 53 -22.10 -0.36 16.72
C GLU A 53 -21.33 -1.22 15.73
N VAL A 54 -20.05 -0.89 15.55
CA VAL A 54 -19.06 -1.73 14.86
C VAL A 54 -17.94 -2.08 15.82
N ILE A 55 -17.60 -3.35 15.91
CA ILE A 55 -16.52 -3.85 16.75
C ILE A 55 -15.19 -3.80 15.98
N ILE A 56 -14.17 -3.25 16.61
CA ILE A 56 -12.79 -3.28 16.11
C ILE A 56 -11.97 -4.27 16.94
N LYS A 57 -11.40 -5.27 16.23
CA LYS A 57 -10.57 -6.32 16.82
C LYS A 57 -9.11 -6.10 16.46
N PRO A 58 -8.22 -6.00 17.46
CA PRO A 58 -6.77 -5.88 17.25
C PRO A 58 -6.23 -7.04 16.42
N GLN A 59 -5.47 -6.74 15.37
CA GLN A 59 -4.86 -7.73 14.49
C GLN A 59 -3.34 -7.64 14.48
N ARG A 60 -2.80 -6.42 14.52
CA ARG A 60 -1.36 -6.18 14.57
C ARG A 60 -1.04 -4.93 15.37
N MET A 61 0.03 -4.97 16.14
CA MET A 61 0.54 -3.83 16.89
C MET A 61 1.85 -3.32 16.29
N PHE A 62 2.02 -2.01 16.32
CA PHE A 62 3.22 -1.29 15.90
C PHE A 62 3.64 -0.37 17.04
N SER A 63 4.66 -0.76 17.79
CA SER A 63 5.10 -0.04 18.97
C SER A 63 6.10 1.04 18.60
N SER A 64 5.91 2.26 19.12
CA SER A 64 6.86 3.34 18.92
C SER A 64 8.18 3.06 19.63
N LYS A 65 9.29 3.17 18.92
CA LYS A 65 10.64 3.10 19.49
C LYS A 65 11.02 4.35 20.28
N LYS A 66 10.45 5.51 19.89
CA LYS A 66 10.67 6.80 20.58
C LYS A 66 9.84 6.92 21.85
N ASP A 67 8.64 6.34 21.85
CA ASP A 67 7.70 6.38 22.97
C ASP A 67 7.07 4.99 23.19
N LYS A 68 7.71 4.17 24.02
CA LYS A 68 7.27 2.79 24.31
C LYS A 68 5.85 2.67 24.89
N PHE A 69 5.22 3.77 25.24
CA PHE A 69 3.85 3.84 25.73
C PHE A 69 2.85 4.31 24.67
N HIS A 70 3.27 4.43 23.41
CA HIS A 70 2.40 4.68 22.29
C HIS A 70 2.47 3.53 21.28
N ILE A 71 1.33 2.91 21.02
CA ILE A 71 1.19 1.73 20.18
C ILE A 71 0.08 2.00 19.16
N LEU A 72 0.40 1.88 17.86
CA LEU A 72 -0.62 1.80 16.82
C LEU A 72 -1.15 0.38 16.76
N VAL A 73 -2.47 0.24 16.68
CA VAL A 73 -3.17 -1.05 16.69
C VAL A 73 -4.02 -1.14 15.43
N LEU A 74 -3.53 -1.88 14.44
CA LEU A 74 -4.31 -2.16 13.22
C LEU A 74 -5.42 -3.14 13.55
N CYS A 75 -6.65 -2.82 13.14
CA CYS A 75 -7.86 -3.54 13.50
C CYS A 75 -8.66 -4.00 12.29
N ASP A 76 -9.28 -5.15 12.45
CA ASP A 76 -10.39 -5.63 11.62
C ASP A 76 -11.74 -5.14 12.16
N THR A 77 -12.75 -5.08 11.30
CA THR A 77 -14.10 -4.57 11.62
C THR A 77 -15.14 -5.66 11.54
N TYR A 78 -16.03 -5.72 12.55
CA TYR A 78 -17.08 -6.73 12.71
C TYR A 78 -18.40 -6.13 13.16
N THR A 79 -19.51 -6.82 12.87
CA THR A 79 -20.79 -6.52 13.52
C THR A 79 -20.74 -6.87 15.01
N PRO A 80 -21.68 -6.38 15.84
CA PRO A 80 -21.78 -6.78 17.26
C PRO A 80 -21.95 -8.29 17.47
N ASN A 81 -22.54 -8.97 16.49
CA ASN A 81 -22.74 -10.43 16.52
C ASN A 81 -21.49 -11.23 16.07
N GLY A 82 -20.40 -10.53 15.74
CA GLY A 82 -19.14 -11.15 15.34
C GLY A 82 -19.05 -11.54 13.86
N GLU A 83 -19.99 -11.09 13.02
CA GLU A 83 -19.93 -11.27 11.58
C GLU A 83 -18.92 -10.27 10.97
N ILE A 84 -18.21 -10.72 9.93
CA ILE A 84 -17.20 -9.92 9.23
C ILE A 84 -17.92 -8.86 8.40
N LEU A 85 -17.49 -7.59 8.52
CA LEU A 85 -17.98 -6.56 7.62
C LEU A 85 -17.45 -6.77 6.19
N GLN A 86 -18.25 -6.43 5.21
CA GLN A 86 -17.90 -6.59 3.79
C GLN A 86 -16.59 -5.85 3.40
N THR A 87 -16.25 -4.80 4.12
CA THR A 87 -15.03 -3.99 3.93
C THR A 87 -13.79 -4.57 4.61
N ASN A 88 -13.92 -5.68 5.33
CA ASN A 88 -12.82 -6.33 6.01
C ASN A 88 -12.01 -7.23 5.05
N ASN A 89 -11.31 -6.60 4.10
CA ASN A 89 -10.50 -7.30 3.10
C ASN A 89 -9.32 -8.03 3.72
N ARG A 90 -8.83 -7.57 4.88
CA ARG A 90 -7.73 -8.23 5.60
C ARG A 90 -8.08 -9.68 5.97
N TYR A 91 -9.27 -9.90 6.51
CA TYR A 91 -9.73 -11.23 6.87
C TYR A 91 -9.73 -12.18 5.66
N ASN A 92 -10.35 -11.73 4.55
CA ASN A 92 -10.42 -12.53 3.33
C ASN A 92 -9.04 -12.84 2.75
N ALA A 93 -8.12 -11.87 2.77
CA ALA A 93 -6.73 -12.06 2.34
C ALA A 93 -6.00 -13.08 3.24
N THR A 94 -6.20 -13.02 4.56
CA THR A 94 -5.62 -13.97 5.51
C THR A 94 -6.06 -15.41 5.20
N GLU A 95 -7.36 -15.62 4.93
CA GLU A 95 -7.90 -16.92 4.54
C GLU A 95 -7.26 -17.45 3.24
N ILE A 96 -7.00 -16.55 2.28
CA ILE A 96 -6.33 -16.92 1.02
C ILE A 96 -4.88 -17.33 1.27
N PHE A 97 -4.12 -16.56 2.03
CA PHE A 97 -2.71 -16.88 2.32
C PHE A 97 -2.57 -18.18 3.13
N ASN A 98 -3.50 -18.46 4.04
CA ASN A 98 -3.48 -19.69 4.85
C ASN A 98 -3.67 -20.98 4.05
N LYS A 99 -4.18 -20.90 2.80
CA LYS A 99 -4.37 -22.10 1.95
C LYS A 99 -3.07 -22.72 1.44
N LYS A 100 -1.96 -21.96 1.37
CA LYS A 100 -0.66 -22.39 0.81
C LYS A 100 0.51 -21.75 1.56
N LEU A 101 0.62 -21.96 2.86
CA LEU A 101 1.66 -21.37 3.71
C LEU A 101 3.08 -21.72 3.24
N GLU A 102 3.27 -22.93 2.69
CA GLU A 102 4.56 -23.39 2.18
C GLU A 102 5.09 -22.60 0.97
N ALA A 103 4.22 -21.85 0.29
CA ALA A 103 4.61 -20.99 -0.82
C ALA A 103 5.44 -19.79 -0.36
N THR A 104 5.33 -19.40 0.92
CA THR A 104 6.00 -18.23 1.53
C THR A 104 6.05 -17.04 0.58
N PRO A 105 4.88 -16.45 0.23
CA PRO A 105 4.79 -15.37 -0.74
C PRO A 105 5.39 -14.09 -0.17
N TRP A 106 6.39 -13.52 -0.86
CA TRP A 106 6.97 -12.22 -0.52
C TRP A 106 6.48 -11.15 -1.48
N PHE A 107 6.16 -10.02 -0.89
CA PHE A 107 5.73 -8.82 -1.61
C PHE A 107 6.60 -7.62 -1.27
N GLY A 108 6.76 -6.72 -2.23
CA GLY A 108 7.21 -5.35 -2.04
C GLY A 108 6.29 -4.42 -2.81
N MET A 109 5.85 -3.33 -2.20
CA MET A 109 4.96 -2.37 -2.85
C MET A 109 5.59 -0.98 -2.88
N GLU A 110 5.48 -0.33 -4.04
CA GLU A 110 6.04 0.98 -4.38
C GLU A 110 4.88 1.98 -4.44
N GLN A 111 4.61 2.64 -3.32
CA GLN A 111 3.47 3.55 -3.18
C GLN A 111 3.83 4.95 -3.64
N GLU A 112 3.30 5.35 -4.77
CA GLU A 112 3.34 6.74 -5.22
C GLU A 112 2.22 7.58 -4.60
N TYR A 113 2.47 8.87 -4.41
CA TYR A 113 1.50 9.84 -3.90
C TYR A 113 1.90 11.26 -4.27
N PHE A 114 0.93 12.18 -4.24
CA PHE A 114 1.17 13.62 -4.38
C PHE A 114 0.97 14.34 -3.06
N ILE A 115 1.81 15.33 -2.80
CA ILE A 115 1.65 16.29 -1.71
C ILE A 115 1.00 17.54 -2.30
N ILE A 116 -0.22 17.81 -1.88
CA ILE A 116 -1.05 18.91 -2.39
C ILE A 116 -1.06 20.06 -1.40
N ASP A 117 -0.78 21.26 -1.88
CA ASP A 117 -1.08 22.51 -1.16
C ASP A 117 -2.60 22.71 -1.18
N PRO A 118 -3.29 22.78 -0.03
CA PRO A 118 -4.74 22.95 0.01
C PRO A 118 -5.20 24.29 -0.62
N MET A 119 -4.32 25.26 -0.73
CA MET A 119 -4.55 26.58 -1.36
C MET A 119 -3.39 26.92 -2.30
N PRO A 120 -3.41 26.63 -3.59
CA PRO A 120 -4.51 26.59 -4.56
C PRO A 120 -5.05 25.21 -4.94
N ASN A 121 -4.88 24.18 -4.14
CA ASN A 121 -5.26 22.79 -4.44
C ASN A 121 -4.48 22.21 -5.64
N LYS A 122 -3.17 22.39 -5.59
CA LYS A 122 -2.19 21.90 -6.58
C LYS A 122 -1.03 21.19 -5.89
N PRO A 123 -0.33 20.27 -6.57
CA PRO A 123 0.89 19.71 -6.02
C PRO A 123 1.90 20.78 -5.60
N LEU A 124 2.64 20.52 -4.53
CA LEU A 124 3.71 21.42 -4.11
C LEU A 124 4.68 21.64 -5.27
N GLY A 125 4.98 22.92 -5.56
CA GLY A 125 5.88 23.30 -6.66
C GLY A 125 5.29 23.15 -8.07
N TYR A 126 3.96 22.98 -8.19
CA TYR A 126 3.29 22.93 -9.48
C TYR A 126 3.45 24.26 -10.24
N ASP A 127 3.90 24.15 -11.48
CA ASP A 127 4.04 25.26 -12.43
C ASP A 127 3.57 24.77 -13.79
N GLU A 128 2.52 25.38 -14.32
CA GLU A 128 1.89 24.99 -15.58
C GLU A 128 2.80 25.19 -16.81
N THR A 129 3.86 25.99 -16.68
CA THR A 129 4.84 26.24 -17.74
C THR A 129 5.93 25.19 -17.82
N LYS A 130 6.02 24.30 -16.81
CA LYS A 130 7.03 23.25 -16.71
C LYS A 130 6.47 21.89 -17.13
N THR A 131 7.36 21.01 -17.55
CA THR A 131 7.08 19.62 -17.90
C THR A 131 7.57 18.68 -16.80
N GLN A 132 7.11 17.43 -16.82
CA GLN A 132 7.57 16.39 -15.90
C GLN A 132 9.00 15.91 -16.20
N GLY A 133 9.56 15.12 -15.28
CA GLY A 133 10.85 14.42 -15.43
C GLY A 133 11.98 15.06 -14.64
N GLN A 134 12.07 16.39 -14.60
CA GLN A 134 13.13 17.11 -13.88
C GLN A 134 13.08 16.92 -12.35
N TYR A 135 11.97 16.43 -11.83
CA TYR A 135 11.73 16.21 -10.39
C TYR A 135 12.19 14.84 -9.93
N TYR A 136 12.38 13.89 -10.85
CA TYR A 136 12.73 12.51 -10.51
C TYR A 136 14.08 12.43 -9.80
N CYS A 137 14.07 11.88 -8.56
CA CYS A 137 15.22 11.80 -7.67
C CYS A 137 15.97 13.14 -7.52
N SER A 138 15.26 14.26 -7.65
CA SER A 138 15.82 15.60 -7.72
C SER A 138 16.44 16.05 -6.39
N VAL A 139 17.36 17.00 -6.52
CA VAL A 139 18.00 17.71 -5.41
C VAL A 139 17.93 19.20 -5.69
N GLY A 140 17.82 20.03 -4.67
CA GLY A 140 17.72 21.47 -4.77
C GLY A 140 16.30 21.98 -4.56
N THR A 141 16.22 23.23 -4.07
CA THR A 141 14.95 23.85 -3.64
C THR A 141 13.97 24.05 -4.79
N GLU A 142 14.47 24.24 -6.01
CA GLU A 142 13.66 24.47 -7.21
C GLU A 142 13.02 23.19 -7.79
N ASN A 143 13.39 22.00 -7.32
CA ASN A 143 12.91 20.74 -7.87
C ASN A 143 12.40 19.75 -6.80
N ALA A 144 12.97 19.76 -5.59
CA ALA A 144 12.65 18.78 -4.54
C ALA A 144 11.57 19.29 -3.57
N PHE A 145 10.34 19.40 -4.04
CA PHE A 145 9.21 19.89 -3.26
C PHE A 145 8.66 18.80 -2.33
N GLY A 146 8.54 19.10 -1.03
CA GLY A 146 7.95 18.19 -0.04
C GLY A 146 8.94 17.19 0.57
N ARG A 147 10.25 17.27 0.31
CA ARG A 147 11.28 16.35 0.85
C ARG A 147 11.19 16.16 2.36
N LYS A 148 11.04 17.25 3.11
CA LYS A 148 10.96 17.18 4.58
C LYS A 148 9.80 16.32 5.05
N ILE A 149 8.66 16.39 4.35
CA ILE A 149 7.46 15.58 4.66
C ILE A 149 7.74 14.10 4.38
N ALA A 150 8.33 13.80 3.20
CA ALA A 150 8.66 12.43 2.82
C ALA A 150 9.70 11.79 3.75
N GLU A 151 10.73 12.54 4.16
CA GLU A 151 11.75 12.07 5.10
C GLU A 151 11.19 11.88 6.52
N GLU A 152 10.33 12.79 7.00
CA GLU A 152 9.67 12.64 8.30
C GLU A 152 8.73 11.43 8.32
N HIS A 153 7.96 11.22 7.23
CA HIS A 153 7.15 10.01 7.06
C HIS A 153 8.00 8.73 7.13
N MET A 154 9.12 8.68 6.40
CA MET A 154 10.06 7.56 6.46
C MET A 154 10.54 7.31 7.90
N MET A 155 10.91 8.37 8.61
CA MET A 155 11.37 8.25 10.00
C MET A 155 10.28 7.78 10.96
N GLU A 156 9.03 8.17 10.76
CA GLU A 156 7.91 7.66 11.55
C GLU A 156 7.60 6.19 11.20
N CYS A 157 7.69 5.78 9.93
CA CYS A 157 7.62 4.36 9.56
C CYS A 157 8.69 3.52 10.30
N ILE A 158 9.94 3.97 10.31
CA ILE A 158 11.04 3.31 11.03
C ILE A 158 10.78 3.30 12.55
N ASN A 159 10.24 4.40 13.10
CA ASN A 159 9.90 4.51 14.51
C ASN A 159 8.88 3.44 14.94
N TYR A 160 7.84 3.21 14.14
CA TYR A 160 6.80 2.21 14.44
C TYR A 160 7.13 0.80 13.91
N GLY A 161 8.31 0.59 13.33
CA GLY A 161 8.72 -0.73 12.86
C GLY A 161 8.02 -1.20 11.58
N VAL A 162 7.49 -0.27 10.79
CA VAL A 162 7.04 -0.54 9.43
C VAL A 162 8.25 -0.90 8.56
N THR A 163 8.11 -1.92 7.73
CA THR A 163 9.19 -2.43 6.86
C THR A 163 9.33 -1.52 5.63
N ILE A 164 9.70 -0.26 5.85
CA ILE A 164 10.02 0.69 4.78
C ILE A 164 11.45 0.44 4.28
N SER A 165 11.65 0.40 2.95
CA SER A 165 12.93 0.11 2.32
C SER A 165 13.55 1.29 1.57
N GLY A 166 12.76 2.30 1.23
CA GLY A 166 13.27 3.50 0.57
C GLY A 166 12.22 4.55 0.30
N ILE A 167 12.68 5.72 -0.16
CA ILE A 167 11.87 6.82 -0.68
C ILE A 167 12.57 7.48 -1.85
N ASN A 168 11.83 8.02 -2.79
CA ASN A 168 12.35 8.90 -3.85
C ASN A 168 11.30 9.91 -4.29
N ALA A 169 11.77 11.04 -4.83
CA ALA A 169 10.91 11.97 -5.56
C ALA A 169 10.60 11.39 -6.93
N GLU A 170 9.38 11.58 -7.40
CA GLU A 170 8.88 11.10 -8.66
C GLU A 170 8.89 12.19 -9.76
N VAL A 171 8.39 11.86 -10.96
CA VAL A 171 8.58 12.67 -12.17
C VAL A 171 7.80 13.98 -12.18
N ALA A 172 6.75 14.11 -11.36
CA ALA A 172 5.94 15.31 -11.24
C ALA A 172 6.29 16.12 -9.98
N PRO A 173 6.02 17.45 -9.95
CA PRO A 173 6.30 18.27 -8.77
C PRO A 173 5.44 17.81 -7.59
N GLY A 174 6.04 17.71 -6.40
CA GLY A 174 5.37 17.24 -5.19
C GLY A 174 4.92 15.79 -5.23
N GLN A 175 5.32 15.01 -6.23
CA GLN A 175 5.10 13.58 -6.31
C GLN A 175 6.27 12.84 -5.67
N TRP A 176 5.95 11.89 -4.80
CA TRP A 176 6.90 11.06 -4.08
C TRP A 176 6.48 9.60 -4.11
N GLU A 177 7.44 8.74 -3.89
CA GLU A 177 7.26 7.30 -3.72
C GLU A 177 7.93 6.84 -2.45
N TYR A 178 7.33 5.86 -1.77
CA TYR A 178 8.00 5.07 -0.75
C TYR A 178 7.81 3.58 -1.02
N GLN A 179 8.81 2.78 -0.67
CA GLN A 179 8.80 1.35 -0.88
C GLN A 179 8.65 0.62 0.46
N ILE A 180 7.68 -0.29 0.53
CA ILE A 180 7.44 -1.18 1.65
C ILE A 180 7.82 -2.60 1.26
N GLY A 181 8.54 -3.29 2.14
CA GLY A 181 8.89 -4.69 1.98
C GLY A 181 10.40 -4.96 1.92
N PRO A 182 10.79 -6.23 1.70
CA PRO A 182 9.87 -7.36 1.48
C PRO A 182 9.10 -7.77 2.73
N CYS A 183 7.81 -8.08 2.56
CA CYS A 183 6.93 -8.61 3.61
C CYS A 183 6.30 -9.92 3.14
N GLU A 184 6.02 -10.84 4.07
CA GLU A 184 5.38 -12.11 3.76
C GLU A 184 3.86 -12.03 3.93
N GLY A 185 3.12 -12.50 2.91
CA GLY A 185 1.68 -12.67 2.96
C GLY A 185 0.93 -11.42 3.44
N ILE A 186 0.13 -11.61 4.49
CA ILE A 186 -0.74 -10.56 5.06
C ILE A 186 0.02 -9.35 5.58
N GLU A 187 1.28 -9.53 5.99
CA GLU A 187 2.09 -8.45 6.54
C GLU A 187 2.31 -7.30 5.56
N MET A 188 2.27 -7.57 4.25
CA MET A 188 2.42 -6.52 3.24
C MET A 188 1.31 -5.48 3.35
N GLY A 189 0.05 -5.95 3.40
CA GLY A 189 -1.10 -5.06 3.57
C GLY A 189 -1.09 -4.31 4.89
N ASP A 190 -0.73 -4.99 5.98
CA ASP A 190 -0.63 -4.38 7.32
C ASP A 190 0.39 -3.22 7.33
N ASN A 191 1.58 -3.46 6.78
CA ASN A 191 2.62 -2.45 6.71
C ASN A 191 2.23 -1.28 5.81
N LEU A 192 1.62 -1.52 4.63
CA LEU A 192 1.25 -0.45 3.71
C LEU A 192 0.13 0.42 4.29
N TRP A 193 -0.89 -0.17 4.94
CA TRP A 193 -1.97 0.60 5.56
C TRP A 193 -1.46 1.48 6.71
N ILE A 194 -0.56 0.96 7.55
CA ILE A 194 0.05 1.77 8.62
C ILE A 194 0.99 2.83 8.04
N ALA A 195 1.74 2.54 6.97
CA ALA A 195 2.54 3.56 6.28
C ALA A 195 1.66 4.69 5.73
N ARG A 196 0.52 4.37 5.10
CA ARG A 196 -0.47 5.38 4.66
C ARG A 196 -1.02 6.19 5.83
N TYR A 197 -1.32 5.54 6.95
CA TYR A 197 -1.78 6.22 8.17
C TYR A 197 -0.75 7.21 8.67
N LEU A 198 0.51 6.79 8.82
CA LEU A 198 1.60 7.65 9.27
C LEU A 198 1.85 8.82 8.30
N LEU A 199 1.72 8.60 6.98
CA LEU A 199 1.84 9.66 5.98
C LEU A 199 0.77 10.74 6.16
N GLN A 200 -0.48 10.35 6.42
CA GLN A 200 -1.57 11.29 6.71
C GLN A 200 -1.31 12.06 8.01
N LYS A 201 -0.84 11.39 9.07
CA LYS A 201 -0.49 12.02 10.35
C LYS A 201 0.64 13.04 10.21
N VAL A 202 1.66 12.73 9.41
CA VAL A 202 2.73 13.70 9.10
C VAL A 202 2.17 14.86 8.29
N ALA A 203 1.36 14.61 7.27
CA ALA A 203 0.74 15.64 6.43
C ALA A 203 -0.10 16.65 7.23
N GLU A 204 -0.83 16.18 8.25
CA GLU A 204 -1.58 17.06 9.18
C GLU A 204 -0.66 18.10 9.84
N THR A 205 0.57 17.73 10.22
CA THR A 205 1.51 18.65 10.87
C THR A 205 2.05 19.75 9.95
N TYR A 206 2.02 19.49 8.64
CA TYR A 206 2.44 20.43 7.60
C TYR A 206 1.28 21.16 6.92
N ASN A 207 0.05 20.88 7.33
CA ASN A 207 -1.15 21.45 6.70
C ASN A 207 -1.18 21.23 5.18
N VAL A 208 -0.86 20.01 4.73
CA VAL A 208 -0.93 19.57 3.34
C VAL A 208 -1.86 18.39 3.19
N ILE A 209 -2.31 18.11 1.96
CA ILE A 209 -3.16 16.97 1.64
C ILE A 209 -2.33 15.91 0.92
N ILE A 210 -2.48 14.64 1.30
CA ILE A 210 -1.91 13.51 0.56
C ILE A 210 -2.96 13.02 -0.44
N ASN A 211 -2.60 13.00 -1.70
CA ASN A 211 -3.45 12.51 -2.79
C ASN A 211 -2.86 11.23 -3.38
N ILE A 212 -3.64 10.16 -3.32
CA ILE A 212 -3.33 8.85 -3.90
C ILE A 212 -4.24 8.51 -5.09
N ASP A 213 -4.83 9.51 -5.75
CA ASP A 213 -5.62 9.29 -6.97
C ASP A 213 -4.73 8.73 -8.09
N PRO A 214 -5.20 7.80 -8.92
CA PRO A 214 -4.42 7.28 -10.05
C PRO A 214 -3.98 8.35 -11.05
N LYS A 215 -4.75 9.44 -11.19
CA LYS A 215 -4.45 10.53 -12.12
C LYS A 215 -4.81 11.89 -11.52
N PRO A 216 -4.01 12.41 -10.55
CA PRO A 216 -4.31 13.68 -9.87
C PRO A 216 -4.23 14.91 -10.78
N LEU A 217 -3.33 14.89 -11.76
CA LEU A 217 -3.14 15.96 -12.73
C LEU A 217 -3.70 15.55 -14.09
N SER A 218 -4.54 16.41 -14.68
CA SER A 218 -5.02 16.28 -16.05
C SER A 218 -3.93 16.66 -17.06
N GLY A 219 -4.05 16.15 -18.29
CA GLY A 219 -3.10 16.44 -19.37
C GLY A 219 -1.88 15.52 -19.37
N ASP A 220 -0.76 16.04 -19.89
CA ASP A 220 0.47 15.30 -20.15
C ASP A 220 1.35 15.11 -18.89
N TRP A 221 0.76 14.51 -17.85
CA TRP A 221 1.43 14.20 -16.60
C TRP A 221 1.34 12.70 -16.29
N ASN A 222 2.35 12.15 -15.61
CA ASN A 222 2.25 10.79 -15.08
C ASN A 222 1.10 10.68 -14.07
N GLY A 223 0.54 9.48 -13.96
CA GLY A 223 -0.35 9.12 -12.86
C GLY A 223 0.44 8.62 -11.65
N SER A 224 -0.28 8.04 -10.70
CA SER A 224 0.29 7.41 -9.51
C SER A 224 -0.07 5.92 -9.45
N GLY A 225 0.94 5.09 -9.30
CA GLY A 225 0.84 3.65 -9.15
C GLY A 225 1.12 3.16 -7.73
N CYS A 226 0.88 1.86 -7.55
CA CYS A 226 1.37 1.10 -6.41
C CYS A 226 1.93 -0.22 -6.93
N HIS A 227 3.09 -0.15 -7.62
CA HIS A 227 3.71 -1.29 -8.26
C HIS A 227 3.99 -2.38 -7.23
N THR A 228 3.66 -3.61 -7.59
CA THR A 228 3.72 -4.72 -6.64
C THR A 228 4.71 -5.77 -7.10
N ASN A 229 5.83 -5.86 -6.40
CA ASN A 229 6.82 -6.92 -6.56
C ASN A 229 6.33 -8.19 -5.87
N TYR A 230 6.47 -9.33 -6.51
CA TYR A 230 5.98 -10.61 -6.00
C TYR A 230 6.92 -11.76 -6.30
N SER A 231 7.08 -12.64 -5.30
CA SER A 231 7.77 -13.92 -5.45
C SER A 231 7.23 -14.97 -4.49
N THR A 232 7.29 -16.23 -4.90
CA THR A 232 7.17 -17.39 -4.02
C THR A 232 8.55 -17.97 -3.71
N LYS A 233 8.64 -18.92 -2.76
CA LYS A 233 9.87 -19.65 -2.49
C LYS A 233 10.43 -20.30 -3.77
N GLN A 234 9.58 -20.94 -4.58
CA GLN A 234 10.01 -21.53 -5.85
C GLN A 234 10.57 -20.52 -6.86
N MET A 235 10.02 -19.31 -6.91
CA MET A 235 10.56 -18.25 -7.76
C MET A 235 11.94 -17.77 -7.30
N ARG A 236 12.17 -17.73 -5.97
CA ARG A 236 13.45 -17.28 -5.39
C ARG A 236 14.54 -18.36 -5.40
N GLU A 237 14.17 -19.61 -5.29
CA GLU A 237 15.13 -20.71 -5.08
C GLU A 237 15.16 -21.72 -6.24
N GLY A 238 14.05 -21.91 -6.94
CA GLY A 238 13.83 -23.00 -7.89
C GLY A 238 13.49 -24.32 -7.18
N THR A 239 13.48 -25.39 -7.96
CA THR A 239 13.42 -26.78 -7.49
C THR A 239 14.55 -27.58 -8.19
N PRO A 240 14.80 -28.84 -7.82
CA PRO A 240 15.77 -29.68 -8.53
C PRO A 240 15.51 -29.79 -10.04
N GLU A 241 14.23 -29.72 -10.46
CA GLU A 241 13.81 -29.92 -11.85
C GLU A 241 13.75 -28.62 -12.66
N LYS A 242 13.48 -27.46 -11.97
CA LYS A 242 13.17 -26.19 -12.62
C LYS A 242 13.81 -25.02 -11.88
N ASN A 243 14.38 -24.07 -12.63
CA ASN A 243 14.87 -22.83 -12.05
C ASN A 243 13.70 -21.87 -11.70
N GLY A 244 13.99 -20.85 -10.88
CA GLY A 244 12.99 -19.88 -10.42
C GLY A 244 12.31 -19.08 -11.54
N LEU A 245 13.01 -18.80 -12.64
CA LEU A 245 12.44 -18.07 -13.78
C LEU A 245 11.33 -18.87 -14.48
N HIS A 246 11.38 -20.21 -14.46
CA HIS A 246 10.28 -21.04 -14.95
C HIS A 246 8.99 -20.75 -14.15
N TYR A 247 9.07 -20.67 -12.82
CA TYR A 247 7.91 -20.37 -11.97
C TYR A 247 7.42 -18.94 -12.13
N ILE A 248 8.34 -17.98 -12.35
CA ILE A 248 7.99 -16.59 -12.68
C ILE A 248 7.17 -16.55 -13.99
N ASN A 249 7.65 -17.19 -15.04
CA ASN A 249 6.94 -17.20 -16.33
C ASN A 249 5.57 -17.87 -16.25
N ASN A 250 5.45 -18.99 -15.53
CA ASN A 250 4.15 -19.65 -15.33
C ASN A 250 3.15 -18.74 -14.58
N ALA A 251 3.62 -17.99 -13.57
CA ALA A 251 2.75 -17.05 -12.89
C ALA A 251 2.31 -15.90 -13.81
N ILE A 252 3.20 -15.38 -14.65
CA ILE A 252 2.88 -14.33 -15.61
C ILE A 252 1.84 -14.81 -16.64
N GLU A 253 1.95 -16.06 -17.11
CA GLU A 253 0.97 -16.67 -18.01
C GLU A 253 -0.43 -16.70 -17.36
N LYS A 254 -0.55 -17.18 -16.12
CA LYS A 254 -1.82 -17.19 -15.38
C LYS A 254 -2.37 -15.77 -15.13
N LEU A 255 -1.51 -14.81 -14.81
CA LEU A 255 -1.91 -13.40 -14.67
C LEU A 255 -2.47 -12.83 -15.98
N SER A 256 -1.94 -13.26 -17.13
CA SER A 256 -2.44 -12.82 -18.44
C SER A 256 -3.86 -13.32 -18.70
N GLU A 257 -4.15 -14.57 -18.35
CA GLU A 257 -5.47 -15.18 -18.52
C GLU A 257 -6.54 -14.50 -17.64
N LYS A 258 -6.12 -14.00 -16.46
CA LYS A 258 -7.01 -13.36 -15.47
C LYS A 258 -6.90 -11.84 -15.43
N HIS A 259 -6.32 -11.22 -16.44
CA HIS A 259 -6.07 -9.77 -16.46
C HIS A 259 -7.30 -8.94 -16.05
N LYS A 260 -8.46 -9.18 -16.65
CA LYS A 260 -9.70 -8.43 -16.36
C LYS A 260 -10.18 -8.60 -14.90
N GLU A 261 -9.93 -9.74 -14.28
CA GLU A 261 -10.29 -9.97 -12.89
C GLU A 261 -9.38 -9.15 -11.96
N HIS A 262 -8.08 -9.09 -12.25
CA HIS A 262 -7.12 -8.29 -11.51
C HIS A 262 -7.45 -6.80 -11.60
N MET A 263 -7.75 -6.29 -12.80
CA MET A 263 -8.06 -4.89 -13.00
C MET A 263 -9.24 -4.39 -12.16
N LYS A 264 -10.22 -5.26 -11.84
CA LYS A 264 -11.36 -4.92 -10.98
C LYS A 264 -10.98 -4.58 -9.54
N VAL A 265 -9.85 -5.07 -9.04
CA VAL A 265 -9.39 -4.88 -7.65
C VAL A 265 -8.12 -4.04 -7.55
N TYR A 266 -7.61 -3.56 -8.67
CA TYR A 266 -6.36 -2.79 -8.75
C TYR A 266 -6.54 -1.28 -8.59
N GLY A 267 -7.63 -0.85 -7.97
CA GLY A 267 -7.96 0.54 -7.65
C GLY A 267 -8.95 1.18 -8.62
N SER A 268 -9.73 2.13 -8.11
CA SER A 268 -10.74 2.84 -8.88
C SER A 268 -10.12 3.95 -9.73
N GLY A 269 -10.64 4.19 -10.95
CA GLY A 269 -10.15 5.24 -11.85
C GLY A 269 -8.79 4.93 -12.49
N ASN A 270 -8.30 3.70 -12.37
CA ASN A 270 -6.99 3.27 -12.86
C ASN A 270 -6.88 3.31 -14.40
N GLU A 271 -8.01 3.27 -15.13
CA GLU A 271 -8.08 3.47 -16.57
C GLU A 271 -7.58 4.85 -17.02
N LYS A 272 -7.67 5.84 -16.14
CA LYS A 272 -7.15 7.21 -16.41
C LYS A 272 -5.62 7.26 -16.38
N ARG A 273 -4.98 6.35 -15.62
CA ARG A 273 -3.53 6.22 -15.53
C ARG A 273 -2.97 5.32 -16.62
N MET A 274 -3.60 4.17 -16.85
CA MET A 274 -3.10 3.12 -17.73
C MET A 274 -3.53 3.36 -19.19
N THR A 275 -2.90 4.31 -19.83
CA THR A 275 -3.25 4.75 -21.21
C THR A 275 -2.36 4.15 -22.30
N GLY A 276 -1.32 3.38 -21.94
CA GLY A 276 -0.28 2.92 -22.87
C GLY A 276 0.84 3.96 -23.08
N GLY A 277 0.72 5.16 -22.49
CA GLY A 277 1.75 6.19 -22.41
C GLY A 277 2.30 6.31 -20.98
N HIS A 278 3.24 7.25 -20.76
CA HIS A 278 3.78 7.55 -19.43
C HIS A 278 4.25 6.32 -18.64
N GLU A 279 4.98 5.42 -19.35
CA GLU A 279 5.54 4.19 -18.75
C GLU A 279 4.47 3.23 -18.18
N THR A 280 3.25 3.26 -18.72
CA THR A 280 2.18 2.33 -18.39
C THR A 280 1.79 1.47 -19.59
N ALA A 281 1.31 0.23 -19.33
CA ALA A 281 0.55 -0.52 -20.31
C ALA A 281 -0.86 0.07 -20.47
N SER A 282 -1.54 -0.27 -21.57
CA SER A 282 -2.96 0.02 -21.70
C SER A 282 -3.79 -0.76 -20.68
N TYR A 283 -4.85 -0.15 -20.16
CA TYR A 283 -5.75 -0.75 -19.16
C TYR A 283 -6.35 -2.08 -19.59
N ASP A 284 -6.73 -2.19 -20.88
CA ASP A 284 -7.41 -3.38 -21.42
C ASP A 284 -6.45 -4.44 -21.96
N THR A 285 -5.15 -4.17 -22.01
CA THR A 285 -4.18 -5.05 -22.65
C THR A 285 -3.11 -5.52 -21.67
N PHE A 286 -2.97 -6.83 -21.53
CA PHE A 286 -1.89 -7.43 -20.77
C PHE A 286 -0.63 -7.56 -21.62
N THR A 287 0.50 -7.12 -21.08
CA THR A 287 1.82 -7.29 -21.67
C THR A 287 2.83 -7.68 -20.60
N SER A 288 3.90 -8.36 -21.00
CA SER A 288 5.03 -8.62 -20.12
C SER A 288 6.36 -8.43 -20.85
N GLY A 289 7.41 -8.10 -20.12
CA GLY A 289 8.72 -7.90 -20.74
C GLY A 289 9.86 -7.77 -19.74
N THR A 290 11.07 -8.05 -20.24
CA THR A 290 12.30 -7.86 -19.47
C THR A 290 12.70 -6.38 -19.51
N ALA A 291 12.88 -5.76 -18.34
CA ALA A 291 13.24 -4.37 -18.14
C ALA A 291 12.33 -3.36 -18.89
N ASN A 292 11.12 -3.77 -19.28
CA ASN A 292 10.18 -2.95 -20.02
C ASN A 292 9.23 -2.22 -19.07
N ARG A 293 9.40 -0.92 -18.90
CA ARG A 293 8.56 -0.07 -18.04
C ARG A 293 7.16 0.18 -18.60
N GLY A 294 6.95 -0.01 -19.91
CA GLY A 294 5.64 0.09 -20.56
C GLY A 294 4.84 -1.21 -20.53
N ALA A 295 5.29 -2.27 -19.85
CA ALA A 295 4.59 -3.53 -19.76
C ALA A 295 3.72 -3.60 -18.46
N SER A 296 2.68 -4.43 -18.50
CA SER A 296 1.86 -4.77 -17.34
C SER A 296 2.69 -5.48 -16.26
N ILE A 297 3.52 -6.44 -16.70
CA ILE A 297 4.45 -7.18 -15.83
C ILE A 297 5.88 -6.98 -16.33
N ARG A 298 6.76 -6.59 -15.42
CA ARG A 298 8.18 -6.41 -15.70
C ARG A 298 9.01 -7.43 -14.93
N ILE A 299 9.98 -8.05 -15.61
CA ILE A 299 11.02 -8.87 -14.99
C ILE A 299 12.32 -8.09 -15.05
N GLY A 300 12.99 -7.88 -13.93
CA GLY A 300 14.28 -7.20 -13.91
C GLY A 300 15.37 -8.01 -14.61
N ASN A 301 16.34 -7.33 -15.26
CA ASN A 301 17.48 -7.97 -15.92
C ASN A 301 18.25 -8.93 -15.02
N ALA A 302 18.42 -8.59 -13.74
CA ALA A 302 19.11 -9.44 -12.76
C ALA A 302 18.35 -10.76 -12.53
N ASN A 303 17.03 -10.74 -12.50
CA ASN A 303 16.20 -11.94 -12.31
C ASN A 303 16.31 -12.89 -13.52
N VAL A 304 16.34 -12.34 -14.75
CA VAL A 304 16.52 -13.13 -15.97
C VAL A 304 17.94 -13.73 -16.00
N LYS A 305 18.96 -12.94 -15.71
CA LYS A 305 20.36 -13.39 -15.67
C LYS A 305 20.59 -14.49 -14.64
N ASN A 306 20.03 -14.31 -13.44
CA ASN A 306 20.18 -15.26 -12.33
C ASN A 306 19.18 -16.43 -12.41
N LYS A 307 18.27 -16.41 -13.37
CA LYS A 307 17.19 -17.39 -13.57
C LYS A 307 16.33 -17.61 -12.33
N LYS A 308 16.15 -16.60 -11.50
CA LYS A 308 15.36 -16.63 -10.26
C LYS A 308 15.13 -15.22 -9.72
N GLY A 309 14.16 -15.06 -8.79
CA GLY A 309 13.88 -13.82 -8.11
C GLY A 309 12.38 -13.52 -8.06
N TYR A 310 11.96 -12.40 -8.65
CA TYR A 310 10.60 -11.89 -8.59
C TYR A 310 10.21 -11.20 -9.91
N PHE A 311 8.92 -10.89 -10.05
CA PHE A 311 8.42 -9.97 -11.07
C PHE A 311 7.73 -8.77 -10.40
N GLU A 312 7.57 -7.71 -11.16
CA GLU A 312 6.87 -6.48 -10.80
C GLU A 312 5.55 -6.39 -11.56
N ASP A 313 4.41 -6.38 -10.84
CA ASP A 313 3.10 -6.03 -11.42
C ASP A 313 2.92 -4.51 -11.35
N ARG A 314 2.92 -3.85 -12.50
CA ARG A 314 2.84 -2.39 -12.64
C ARG A 314 1.41 -1.87 -12.80
N ARG A 315 0.43 -2.77 -12.79
CA ARG A 315 -0.98 -2.44 -13.01
C ARG A 315 -1.68 -1.82 -11.81
N PRO A 316 -1.39 -2.17 -10.53
CA PRO A 316 -2.10 -1.56 -9.41
C PRO A 316 -1.89 -0.05 -9.34
N SER A 317 -2.98 0.69 -9.06
CA SER A 317 -2.94 2.14 -8.85
C SER A 317 -2.62 2.49 -7.39
N SER A 318 -2.22 3.73 -7.17
CA SER A 318 -1.85 4.23 -5.84
C SER A 318 -2.96 4.10 -4.79
N ASN A 319 -4.25 4.16 -5.20
CA ASN A 319 -5.40 4.02 -4.32
C ASN A 319 -5.90 2.57 -4.13
N CYS A 320 -5.17 1.58 -4.61
CA CYS A 320 -5.55 0.18 -4.44
C CYS A 320 -5.58 -0.24 -2.97
N ASP A 321 -6.39 -1.25 -2.64
CA ASP A 321 -6.30 -1.95 -1.36
C ASP A 321 -5.21 -3.04 -1.45
N PRO A 322 -4.14 -2.95 -0.64
CA PRO A 322 -3.04 -3.91 -0.69
C PRO A 322 -3.46 -5.34 -0.36
N TYR A 323 -4.49 -5.53 0.47
CA TYR A 323 -5.02 -6.86 0.77
C TYR A 323 -5.63 -7.51 -0.47
N LEU A 324 -6.44 -6.74 -1.22
CA LEU A 324 -7.05 -7.22 -2.46
C LEU A 324 -6.00 -7.49 -3.54
N VAL A 325 -5.01 -6.61 -3.70
CA VAL A 325 -3.95 -6.77 -4.70
C VAL A 325 -3.11 -8.02 -4.41
N THR A 326 -2.58 -8.13 -3.21
CA THR A 326 -1.62 -9.19 -2.85
C THR A 326 -2.29 -10.56 -2.80
N SER A 327 -3.49 -10.66 -2.22
CA SER A 327 -4.23 -11.92 -2.18
C SER A 327 -4.68 -12.36 -3.58
N LYS A 328 -5.08 -11.43 -4.46
CA LYS A 328 -5.47 -11.74 -5.84
C LYS A 328 -4.29 -12.24 -6.68
N ILE A 329 -3.11 -11.65 -6.51
CA ILE A 329 -1.88 -12.14 -7.16
C ILE A 329 -1.56 -13.57 -6.67
N PHE A 330 -1.64 -13.81 -5.36
CA PHE A 330 -1.29 -15.09 -4.77
C PHE A 330 -2.29 -16.21 -5.12
N GLU A 331 -3.57 -15.90 -5.21
CA GLU A 331 -4.62 -16.87 -5.56
C GLU A 331 -4.53 -17.35 -7.02
N THR A 332 -4.00 -16.52 -7.91
CA THR A 332 -3.86 -16.79 -9.34
C THR A 332 -2.72 -17.75 -9.63
#